data_f17ba2dc1e85db7712b350324a297993
#
_entry.id   f17ba2dc1e85db7712b350324a297993
#
_cell.length_a   1.000
_cell.length_b   1.000
_cell.length_c   1.000
_cell.angle_alpha   90.00
_cell.angle_beta   90.00
_cell.angle_gamma   90.00
#
_symmetry.space_group_name_H-M   'P 1'
#
loop_
_entity.id
_entity.type
_entity.pdbx_description
1 polymer ?
#
loop_
_entity_poly.entity_id
_entity_poly.type
_entity_poly.pdbx_seq_one_letter_code
_entity_poly.pdbx_strand_id
1 'polypeptide(L)'
;YDNDGPDGLPNSGDDDGTVDLVAFQFTEISASCGGPGIWPHRSSIRGRTGSEYVTDDSQPGGAPITVNGYTIQSVVNCGGVTITTAGTMAHELGHAIGLPDYRHHVGGVEPQYRRWLLGCWALMSGGSWGCSDVPSALWVRPPHMSPIAKLELGWLGNVIDVTDAELHEFTLEPVQTSEQVLRVPLQGSDEFLLVEFRDKIGFDLALPAAGVLIYHMEPARVYPCADCERLYPFYIVEADGRGDLLRTSLEGGNIGEASDMFGGAGPVSFTNYTNPGTHLNSGEESAVNFYRIAIEGGVANIILSNSPTSIERLVEPFLQGGAVPLTDPEKDFLDAIGNVNGRYDVGDLRARLRR
;
A
#
# COMPACT_ATOMS: atom_id res chain seq x y z
N TYR A 1 15.00 -30.50 5.75
CA TYR A 1 13.60 -30.09 5.85
C TYR A 1 13.38 -29.01 6.91
N ASP A 2 13.98 -29.13 8.06
CA ASP A 2 14.21 -28.09 9.04
C ASP A 2 15.68 -27.73 8.88
N ASN A 3 15.96 -26.66 8.19
CA ASN A 3 17.34 -26.35 7.87
C ASN A 3 17.71 -24.86 8.07
N ASP A 4 16.83 -24.12 8.72
CA ASP A 4 16.96 -22.69 8.97
C ASP A 4 16.69 -22.38 10.46
N GLY A 5 17.53 -22.84 11.36
CA GLY A 5 17.43 -22.48 12.77
C GLY A 5 17.53 -20.97 13.02
N PRO A 6 17.61 -20.52 14.29
CA PRO A 6 17.63 -19.10 14.64
C PRO A 6 18.70 -18.26 13.97
N ASP A 7 19.78 -18.88 13.47
CA ASP A 7 20.84 -18.15 12.75
C ASP A 7 20.56 -17.97 11.24
N GLY A 8 19.48 -18.58 10.71
CA GLY A 8 19.08 -18.52 9.30
C GLY A 8 20.04 -19.20 8.33
N LEU A 9 20.94 -20.08 8.84
CA LEU A 9 21.89 -20.81 8.01
C LEU A 9 21.50 -22.30 7.91
N PRO A 10 21.30 -22.83 6.69
CA PRO A 10 20.92 -24.19 6.50
C PRO A 10 21.88 -25.19 7.16
N ASN A 11 21.35 -26.12 7.94
CA ASN A 11 22.09 -27.21 8.58
C ASN A 11 23.25 -26.74 9.46
N SER A 12 23.10 -25.60 10.15
CA SER A 12 24.12 -25.05 11.03
C SER A 12 24.23 -25.77 12.38
N GLY A 13 23.21 -26.56 12.74
CA GLY A 13 23.14 -27.34 13.96
C GLY A 13 22.30 -26.70 15.07
N ASP A 14 21.62 -25.62 14.78
CA ASP A 14 20.63 -24.95 15.63
C ASP A 14 19.17 -25.13 15.16
N ASP A 15 18.97 -26.01 14.16
CA ASP A 15 17.68 -26.44 13.67
C ASP A 15 16.77 -26.89 14.81
N ASP A 16 15.50 -26.41 14.82
CA ASP A 16 14.58 -26.64 15.93
C ASP A 16 13.75 -27.93 15.83
N GLY A 17 13.87 -28.66 14.75
CA GLY A 17 13.15 -29.92 14.49
C GLY A 17 11.74 -29.69 13.96
N THR A 18 11.41 -28.48 13.52
CA THR A 18 10.12 -28.17 12.91
C THR A 18 10.32 -27.75 11.47
N VAL A 19 9.60 -28.37 10.53
CA VAL A 19 9.58 -27.90 9.14
C VAL A 19 8.89 -26.54 9.09
N ASP A 20 9.57 -25.50 8.60
CA ASP A 20 9.09 -24.12 8.57
C ASP A 20 7.73 -23.97 7.92
N LEU A 21 7.56 -24.56 6.74
CA LEU A 21 6.31 -24.53 6.00
C LEU A 21 6.20 -25.67 5.00
N VAL A 22 5.00 -26.22 4.87
CA VAL A 22 4.62 -27.14 3.78
C VAL A 22 3.57 -26.48 2.89
N ALA A 23 3.84 -26.38 1.59
CA ALA A 23 2.89 -25.89 0.61
C ALA A 23 2.17 -27.04 -0.08
N PHE A 24 0.89 -27.23 0.22
CA PHE A 24 0.03 -28.21 -0.44
C PHE A 24 -0.60 -27.62 -1.69
N GLN A 25 -0.67 -28.42 -2.74
CA GLN A 25 -1.32 -28.04 -4.00
C GLN A 25 -2.32 -29.11 -4.42
N PHE A 26 -3.48 -28.69 -4.89
CA PHE A 26 -4.53 -29.57 -5.40
C PHE A 26 -4.96 -29.15 -6.82
N THR A 27 -5.62 -30.05 -7.55
CA THR A 27 -5.91 -29.86 -8.99
C THR A 27 -7.35 -29.45 -9.30
N GLU A 28 -8.23 -29.42 -8.30
CA GLU A 28 -9.60 -28.93 -8.47
C GLU A 28 -9.64 -27.40 -8.53
N ILE A 29 -10.69 -26.86 -9.14
CA ILE A 29 -10.97 -25.42 -9.08
C ILE A 29 -11.21 -25.03 -7.62
N SER A 30 -10.51 -24.00 -7.17
CA SER A 30 -10.60 -23.49 -5.80
C SER A 30 -12.02 -23.06 -5.43
N ALA A 31 -12.39 -23.22 -4.14
CA ALA A 31 -13.63 -22.69 -3.59
C ALA A 31 -13.72 -21.15 -3.69
N SER A 32 -12.60 -20.45 -3.67
CA SER A 32 -12.56 -18.99 -3.90
C SER A 32 -13.01 -18.59 -5.30
N CYS A 33 -13.01 -19.54 -6.24
CA CYS A 33 -13.54 -19.39 -7.60
C CYS A 33 -14.94 -20.00 -7.75
N GLY A 34 -15.59 -20.44 -6.67
CA GLY A 34 -16.85 -21.18 -6.72
C GLY A 34 -16.71 -22.64 -7.11
N GLY A 35 -15.49 -23.20 -7.16
CA GLY A 35 -15.22 -24.60 -7.46
C GLY A 35 -15.40 -25.53 -6.26
N PRO A 36 -15.24 -26.87 -6.48
CA PRO A 36 -15.39 -27.88 -5.44
C PRO A 36 -14.17 -28.02 -4.54
N GLY A 37 -13.05 -27.39 -4.88
CA GLY A 37 -11.81 -27.50 -4.14
C GLY A 37 -11.80 -26.74 -2.82
N ILE A 38 -10.66 -26.70 -2.16
CA ILE A 38 -10.47 -26.02 -0.89
C ILE A 38 -10.28 -24.52 -1.13
N TRP A 39 -10.75 -23.69 -0.21
CA TRP A 39 -10.40 -22.26 -0.18
C TRP A 39 -8.91 -22.12 0.12
N PRO A 40 -8.13 -21.38 -0.68
CA PRO A 40 -6.72 -21.14 -0.40
C PRO A 40 -6.55 -20.51 0.98
N HIS A 41 -5.61 -21.03 1.76
CA HIS A 41 -5.34 -20.48 3.08
C HIS A 41 -4.00 -20.94 3.66
N ARG A 42 -3.46 -20.15 4.58
CA ARG A 42 -2.44 -20.56 5.53
C ARG A 42 -3.10 -21.07 6.81
N SER A 43 -2.60 -22.15 7.40
CA SER A 43 -3.08 -22.67 8.67
C SER A 43 -2.00 -23.51 9.39
N SER A 44 -2.38 -24.16 10.49
CA SER A 44 -1.53 -25.09 11.21
C SER A 44 -2.22 -26.44 11.40
N ILE A 45 -1.44 -27.49 11.35
CA ILE A 45 -1.91 -28.87 11.59
C ILE A 45 -2.43 -29.00 13.03
N ARG A 46 -1.66 -28.51 14.01
CA ARG A 46 -2.07 -28.48 15.41
C ARG A 46 -3.40 -27.78 15.63
N GLY A 47 -3.62 -26.65 14.96
CA GLY A 47 -4.88 -25.91 15.04
C GLY A 47 -6.10 -26.67 14.51
N ARG A 48 -5.88 -27.64 13.60
CA ARG A 48 -6.94 -28.46 13.00
C ARG A 48 -7.13 -29.81 13.66
N THR A 49 -6.05 -30.44 14.13
CA THR A 49 -6.06 -31.83 14.66
C THR A 49 -5.77 -31.93 16.15
N GLY A 50 -5.31 -30.87 16.79
CA GLY A 50 -4.90 -30.84 18.19
C GLY A 50 -3.42 -31.13 18.44
N SER A 51 -2.68 -31.68 17.45
CA SER A 51 -1.25 -31.96 17.54
C SER A 51 -0.54 -31.68 16.23
N GLU A 52 0.76 -31.47 16.29
CA GLU A 52 1.62 -31.43 15.10
C GLU A 52 1.72 -32.82 14.46
N TYR A 53 2.04 -32.85 13.18
CA TYR A 53 2.37 -34.08 12.50
C TYR A 53 3.82 -34.46 12.80
N VAL A 54 4.06 -35.66 13.31
CA VAL A 54 5.39 -36.20 13.57
C VAL A 54 5.80 -37.02 12.36
N THR A 55 6.93 -36.68 11.75
CA THR A 55 7.47 -37.42 10.60
C THR A 55 8.21 -38.66 11.04
N ASP A 56 8.55 -39.55 10.09
CA ASP A 56 9.42 -40.71 10.33
C ASP A 56 10.92 -40.33 10.33
N ASP A 57 11.24 -39.06 10.02
CA ASP A 57 12.59 -38.53 10.03
C ASP A 57 12.99 -38.02 11.41
N SER A 58 14.30 -37.99 11.68
CA SER A 58 14.85 -37.54 12.97
C SER A 58 16.01 -36.57 12.78
N GLN A 59 16.13 -35.63 13.71
CA GLN A 59 17.29 -34.76 13.84
C GLN A 59 18.56 -35.55 14.16
N PRO A 60 19.75 -34.97 14.00
CA PRO A 60 20.97 -35.42 14.63
C PRO A 60 20.77 -35.45 16.17
N GLY A 61 20.73 -36.67 16.76
CA GLY A 61 20.41 -36.86 18.19
C GLY A 61 19.10 -37.63 18.44
N GLY A 62 18.32 -37.92 17.41
CA GLY A 62 17.19 -38.85 17.42
C GLY A 62 15.85 -38.25 17.81
N ALA A 63 15.74 -36.93 18.03
CA ALA A 63 14.44 -36.29 18.19
C ALA A 63 13.69 -36.28 16.84
N PRO A 64 12.36 -36.50 16.83
CA PRO A 64 11.57 -36.49 15.59
C PRO A 64 11.52 -35.09 14.98
N ILE A 65 11.42 -35.02 13.66
CA ILE A 65 11.07 -33.81 12.92
C ILE A 65 9.56 -33.67 12.86
N THR A 66 9.04 -32.48 13.10
CA THR A 66 7.61 -32.20 13.09
C THR A 66 7.22 -31.22 11.98
N VAL A 67 5.94 -31.28 11.58
CA VAL A 67 5.33 -30.34 10.63
C VAL A 67 4.11 -29.72 11.27
N ASN A 68 4.04 -28.40 11.25
CA ASN A 68 2.89 -27.68 11.79
C ASN A 68 2.32 -26.64 10.82
N GLY A 69 3.15 -25.72 10.31
CA GLY A 69 2.72 -24.67 9.39
C GLY A 69 2.44 -25.22 7.97
N TYR A 70 1.35 -24.80 7.36
CA TYR A 70 1.10 -25.12 5.96
C TYR A 70 0.35 -24.02 5.23
N THR A 71 0.56 -23.96 3.91
CA THR A 71 -0.32 -23.28 2.95
C THR A 71 -0.98 -24.31 2.04
N ILE A 72 -2.18 -24.01 1.55
CA ILE A 72 -2.87 -24.86 0.58
C ILE A 72 -3.55 -23.99 -0.48
N GLN A 73 -3.35 -24.33 -1.76
CA GLN A 73 -3.95 -23.62 -2.89
C GLN A 73 -4.13 -24.53 -4.10
N SER A 74 -5.03 -24.13 -5.00
CA SER A 74 -5.20 -24.81 -6.28
C SER A 74 -4.04 -24.50 -7.22
N VAL A 75 -3.62 -25.48 -8.00
CA VAL A 75 -2.67 -25.29 -9.12
C VAL A 75 -3.36 -24.82 -10.39
N VAL A 76 -4.70 -24.90 -10.46
CA VAL A 76 -5.45 -24.47 -11.64
C VAL A 76 -6.15 -23.13 -11.37
N ASN A 77 -6.28 -22.33 -12.42
CA ASN A 77 -7.00 -21.05 -12.36
C ASN A 77 -8.52 -21.27 -12.19
N CYS A 78 -9.29 -20.19 -12.02
CA CYS A 78 -10.74 -20.26 -11.88
C CYS A 78 -11.46 -20.89 -13.08
N GLY A 79 -10.85 -20.91 -14.27
CA GLY A 79 -11.36 -21.60 -15.43
C GLY A 79 -11.08 -23.11 -15.46
N GLY A 80 -10.26 -23.63 -14.56
CA GLY A 80 -9.92 -25.06 -14.44
C GLY A 80 -9.07 -25.63 -15.57
N VAL A 81 -8.53 -24.79 -16.45
CA VAL A 81 -7.86 -25.22 -17.69
C VAL A 81 -6.37 -24.92 -17.70
N THR A 82 -5.95 -23.82 -17.09
CA THR A 82 -4.55 -23.39 -17.07
C THR A 82 -4.00 -23.36 -15.65
N ILE A 83 -2.68 -23.45 -15.52
CA ILE A 83 -2.00 -23.30 -14.24
C ILE A 83 -2.26 -21.88 -13.74
N THR A 84 -2.58 -21.77 -12.43
CA THR A 84 -2.75 -20.47 -11.76
C THR A 84 -1.42 -19.71 -11.69
N THR A 85 -1.48 -18.41 -11.51
CA THR A 85 -0.29 -17.59 -11.29
C THR A 85 0.24 -17.77 -9.87
N ALA A 86 1.44 -17.26 -9.62
CA ALA A 86 2.06 -17.29 -8.29
C ALA A 86 1.36 -16.41 -7.24
N GLY A 87 0.41 -15.56 -7.64
CA GLY A 87 -0.18 -14.53 -6.76
C GLY A 87 -0.81 -15.08 -5.49
N THR A 88 -1.69 -16.10 -5.62
CA THR A 88 -2.31 -16.75 -4.46
C THR A 88 -1.27 -17.44 -3.57
N MET A 89 -0.32 -18.16 -4.17
CA MET A 89 0.76 -18.80 -3.40
C MET A 89 1.61 -17.78 -2.65
N ALA A 90 2.00 -16.68 -3.31
CA ALA A 90 2.77 -15.61 -2.69
C ALA A 90 2.01 -14.93 -1.54
N HIS A 91 0.69 -14.76 -1.69
CA HIS A 91 -0.18 -14.24 -0.64
C HIS A 91 -0.20 -15.16 0.60
N GLU A 92 -0.43 -16.47 0.39
CA GLU A 92 -0.45 -17.44 1.50
C GLU A 92 0.93 -17.59 2.16
N LEU A 93 2.03 -17.47 1.38
CA LEU A 93 3.38 -17.38 1.94
C LEU A 93 3.59 -16.09 2.74
N GLY A 94 2.98 -14.96 2.32
CA GLY A 94 2.96 -13.72 3.10
C GLY A 94 2.39 -13.93 4.51
N HIS A 95 1.33 -14.72 4.63
CA HIS A 95 0.79 -15.12 5.94
C HIS A 95 1.75 -16.01 6.73
N ALA A 96 2.53 -16.84 6.06
CA ALA A 96 3.50 -17.70 6.74
C ALA A 96 4.65 -16.91 7.38
N ILE A 97 5.05 -15.80 6.76
CA ILE A 97 6.06 -14.89 7.31
C ILE A 97 5.49 -13.79 8.22
N GLY A 98 4.20 -13.87 8.57
CA GLY A 98 3.58 -13.02 9.60
C GLY A 98 2.68 -11.90 9.12
N LEU A 99 2.52 -11.69 7.82
CA LEU A 99 1.67 -10.62 7.29
C LEU A 99 0.18 -10.95 7.42
N PRO A 100 -0.68 -10.01 7.85
CA PRO A 100 -2.12 -10.18 7.82
C PRO A 100 -2.71 -9.85 6.44
N ASP A 101 -3.99 -10.13 6.26
CA ASP A 101 -4.78 -9.56 5.16
C ASP A 101 -5.01 -8.06 5.35
N TYR A 102 -4.68 -7.25 4.36
CA TYR A 102 -4.92 -5.79 4.37
C TYR A 102 -6.29 -5.45 3.81
N ARG A 103 -7.32 -5.99 4.45
CA ARG A 103 -8.73 -5.76 4.11
C ARG A 103 -9.61 -5.79 5.35
N HIS A 104 -10.73 -5.10 5.31
CA HIS A 104 -11.72 -5.11 6.38
C HIS A 104 -13.01 -5.80 5.91
N HIS A 105 -13.59 -6.63 6.76
CA HIS A 105 -14.85 -7.34 6.49
C HIS A 105 -16.03 -6.63 7.15
N VAL A 106 -17.08 -6.36 6.36
CA VAL A 106 -18.30 -5.68 6.82
C VAL A 106 -19.49 -6.62 6.68
N GLY A 107 -19.82 -7.34 7.74
CA GLY A 107 -21.04 -8.18 7.78
C GLY A 107 -20.94 -9.55 7.13
N GLY A 108 -19.80 -9.91 6.48
CA GLY A 108 -19.61 -11.20 5.84
C GLY A 108 -18.16 -11.41 5.41
N VAL A 109 -17.82 -12.63 5.00
CA VAL A 109 -16.46 -13.01 4.59
C VAL A 109 -16.28 -13.03 3.06
N GLU A 110 -17.39 -13.03 2.32
CA GLU A 110 -17.36 -13.06 0.85
C GLU A 110 -16.81 -11.74 0.29
N PRO A 111 -16.24 -11.77 -0.94
CA PRO A 111 -15.58 -10.59 -1.53
C PRO A 111 -16.43 -9.31 -1.56
N GLN A 112 -17.75 -9.42 -1.76
CA GLN A 112 -18.66 -8.27 -1.82
C GLN A 112 -18.81 -7.51 -0.49
N TYR A 113 -18.38 -8.10 0.64
CA TYR A 113 -18.39 -7.48 1.97
C TYR A 113 -17.03 -6.96 2.41
N ARG A 114 -16.07 -6.90 1.48
CA ARG A 114 -14.70 -6.45 1.78
C ARG A 114 -14.50 -5.00 1.40
N ARG A 115 -13.83 -4.26 2.29
CA ARG A 115 -13.16 -3.00 2.02
C ARG A 115 -11.69 -3.31 1.87
N TRP A 116 -11.13 -2.98 0.73
CA TRP A 116 -9.83 -3.51 0.35
C TRP A 116 -8.64 -2.73 0.91
N LEU A 117 -8.84 -1.53 1.41
CA LEU A 117 -7.87 -0.61 2.00
C LEU A 117 -6.69 -0.27 1.07
N LEU A 118 -5.96 -1.29 0.62
CA LEU A 118 -4.84 -1.19 -0.30
C LEU A 118 -5.16 -1.74 -1.69
N GLY A 119 -6.36 -2.28 -1.88
CA GLY A 119 -6.82 -2.75 -3.18
C GLY A 119 -5.93 -3.78 -3.85
N CYS A 120 -5.92 -3.75 -5.16
CA CYS A 120 -5.06 -4.59 -5.99
C CYS A 120 -3.58 -4.13 -5.99
N TRP A 121 -3.29 -2.97 -5.41
CA TRP A 121 -1.93 -2.42 -5.30
C TRP A 121 -1.03 -3.19 -4.32
N ALA A 122 -1.60 -4.03 -3.47
CA ALA A 122 -0.89 -4.78 -2.45
C ALA A 122 -1.18 -6.28 -2.52
N LEU A 123 -0.12 -7.11 -2.49
CA LEU A 123 -0.21 -8.57 -2.48
C LEU A 123 -1.12 -9.10 -1.37
N MET A 124 -1.01 -8.54 -0.16
CA MET A 124 -1.79 -8.96 1.02
C MET A 124 -3.20 -8.34 1.07
N SER A 125 -3.64 -7.71 -0.02
CA SER A 125 -5.01 -7.22 -0.21
C SER A 125 -5.63 -7.86 -1.46
N GLY A 126 -6.17 -7.09 -2.40
CA GLY A 126 -6.71 -7.59 -3.67
C GLY A 126 -5.66 -8.04 -4.68
N GLY A 127 -4.40 -7.68 -4.47
CA GLY A 127 -3.31 -7.89 -5.43
C GLY A 127 -2.92 -9.34 -5.67
N SER A 128 -3.28 -10.28 -4.77
CA SER A 128 -3.07 -11.72 -5.02
C SER A 128 -3.78 -12.19 -6.30
N TRP A 129 -4.79 -11.46 -6.75
CA TRP A 129 -5.54 -11.72 -7.98
C TRP A 129 -5.03 -10.90 -9.18
N GLY A 130 -3.99 -10.09 -8.98
CA GLY A 130 -3.46 -9.15 -9.95
C GLY A 130 -4.17 -7.79 -9.88
N CYS A 131 -3.56 -6.81 -10.51
CA CYS A 131 -4.06 -5.44 -10.60
C CYS A 131 -4.10 -5.04 -12.07
N SER A 132 -5.27 -5.11 -12.70
CA SER A 132 -5.45 -4.75 -14.09
C SER A 132 -6.89 -4.36 -14.34
N ASP A 133 -7.08 -3.28 -15.08
CA ASP A 133 -8.37 -2.83 -15.62
C ASP A 133 -8.83 -3.70 -16.82
N VAL A 134 -7.94 -4.53 -17.36
CA VAL A 134 -8.26 -5.47 -18.44
C VAL A 134 -8.58 -6.84 -17.85
N PRO A 135 -9.84 -7.32 -17.92
CA PRO A 135 -10.24 -8.59 -17.30
C PRO A 135 -9.40 -9.81 -17.73
N SER A 136 -8.90 -9.82 -18.97
CA SER A 136 -8.03 -10.89 -19.47
C SER A 136 -6.61 -10.87 -18.90
N ALA A 137 -6.19 -9.75 -18.31
CA ALA A 137 -4.89 -9.59 -17.65
C ALA A 137 -4.97 -9.74 -16.13
N LEU A 138 -6.16 -9.82 -15.55
CA LEU A 138 -6.35 -10.26 -14.15
C LEU A 138 -5.74 -11.65 -13.98
N TRP A 139 -5.15 -11.91 -12.82
CA TRP A 139 -4.51 -13.20 -12.47
C TRP A 139 -3.16 -13.46 -13.15
N VAL A 140 -2.66 -12.53 -13.98
CA VAL A 140 -1.40 -12.76 -14.71
C VAL A 140 -0.19 -12.66 -13.79
N ARG A 141 -0.17 -11.66 -12.89
CA ARG A 141 0.96 -11.41 -11.99
C ARG A 141 0.47 -10.76 -10.69
N PRO A 142 1.03 -11.15 -9.52
CA PRO A 142 0.86 -10.37 -8.29
C PRO A 142 1.59 -9.03 -8.44
N PRO A 143 1.14 -7.96 -7.77
CA PRO A 143 1.87 -6.71 -7.73
C PRO A 143 3.10 -6.82 -6.83
N HIS A 144 3.98 -5.85 -6.93
CA HIS A 144 5.07 -5.65 -5.99
C HIS A 144 4.55 -5.49 -4.56
N MET A 145 5.32 -5.94 -3.57
CA MET A 145 4.92 -5.84 -2.14
C MET A 145 4.81 -4.38 -1.72
N SER A 146 3.73 -4.03 -1.03
CA SER A 146 3.49 -2.67 -0.55
C SER A 146 4.53 -2.23 0.50
N PRO A 147 4.78 -0.92 0.67
CA PRO A 147 5.69 -0.41 1.69
C PRO A 147 5.21 -0.75 3.10
N ILE A 148 3.90 -0.92 3.33
CA ILE A 148 3.32 -1.35 4.62
C ILE A 148 3.80 -2.76 4.97
N ALA A 149 3.66 -3.71 4.05
CA ALA A 149 4.12 -5.08 4.26
C ALA A 149 5.64 -5.15 4.49
N LYS A 150 6.41 -4.38 3.71
CA LYS A 150 7.87 -4.27 3.90
C LYS A 150 8.23 -3.66 5.25
N LEU A 151 7.47 -2.65 5.72
CA LEU A 151 7.68 -2.03 7.02
C LEU A 151 7.43 -3.03 8.16
N GLU A 152 6.34 -3.80 8.10
CA GLU A 152 6.01 -4.85 9.09
C GLU A 152 7.08 -5.94 9.15
N LEU A 153 7.66 -6.33 8.01
CA LEU A 153 8.71 -7.34 7.93
C LEU A 153 10.13 -6.80 8.22
N GLY A 154 10.28 -5.48 8.40
CA GLY A 154 11.61 -4.87 8.50
C GLY A 154 12.39 -4.88 7.17
N TRP A 155 11.72 -5.02 6.03
CA TRP A 155 12.31 -5.08 4.70
C TRP A 155 12.25 -3.77 3.93
N LEU A 156 11.79 -2.70 4.57
CA LEU A 156 11.74 -1.37 3.96
C LEU A 156 13.16 -0.79 3.91
N GLY A 157 13.79 -0.83 2.73
CA GLY A 157 15.22 -0.56 2.57
C GLY A 157 15.59 0.91 2.57
N ASN A 158 15.15 1.65 1.57
CA ASN A 158 15.57 3.04 1.34
C ASN A 158 14.47 4.04 1.72
N VAL A 159 14.35 4.31 3.02
CA VAL A 159 13.37 5.30 3.55
C VAL A 159 14.03 6.68 3.62
N ILE A 160 13.38 7.65 3.00
CA ILE A 160 13.75 9.05 3.04
C ILE A 160 12.77 9.79 3.96
N ASP A 161 13.21 10.14 5.17
CA ASP A 161 12.39 10.86 6.14
C ASP A 161 12.38 12.37 5.84
N VAL A 162 11.18 12.95 5.70
CA VAL A 162 10.98 14.39 5.51
C VAL A 162 10.61 15.01 6.84
N THR A 163 11.61 15.44 7.62
CA THR A 163 11.44 15.84 9.03
C THR A 163 11.39 17.33 9.26
N ASP A 164 11.85 18.16 8.32
CA ASP A 164 11.85 19.61 8.45
C ASP A 164 10.69 20.27 7.70
N ALA A 165 10.54 21.56 7.89
CA ALA A 165 9.46 22.39 7.34
C ALA A 165 9.84 23.07 6.01
N GLU A 166 10.98 22.70 5.40
CA GLU A 166 11.45 23.35 4.18
C GLU A 166 10.73 22.81 2.94
N LEU A 167 10.91 23.49 1.84
CA LEU A 167 10.49 23.01 0.53
C LEU A 167 11.55 22.03 0.00
N HIS A 168 11.11 20.83 -0.35
CA HIS A 168 11.95 19.78 -0.89
C HIS A 168 11.56 19.42 -2.32
N GLU A 169 12.56 19.08 -3.10
CA GLU A 169 12.41 18.46 -4.41
C GLU A 169 12.99 17.05 -4.33
N PHE A 170 12.15 16.05 -4.59
CA PHE A 170 12.55 14.64 -4.63
C PHE A 170 12.40 14.09 -6.04
N THR A 171 13.36 13.26 -6.44
CA THR A 171 13.23 12.39 -7.62
C THR A 171 13.17 10.96 -7.11
N LEU A 172 12.01 10.31 -7.23
CA LEU A 172 11.83 8.91 -6.88
C LEU A 172 11.97 8.04 -8.12
N GLU A 173 12.88 7.09 -8.05
CA GLU A 173 12.95 5.99 -8.99
C GLU A 173 11.85 4.96 -8.71
N PRO A 174 11.50 4.08 -9.67
CA PRO A 174 10.53 3.03 -9.43
C PRO A 174 10.90 2.19 -8.21
N VAL A 175 9.97 2.01 -7.27
CA VAL A 175 10.20 1.25 -6.03
C VAL A 175 10.63 -0.20 -6.29
N GLN A 176 10.27 -0.74 -7.44
CA GLN A 176 10.64 -2.10 -7.87
C GLN A 176 12.15 -2.30 -8.06
N THR A 177 12.90 -1.21 -8.26
CA THR A 177 14.35 -1.25 -8.53
C THR A 177 15.18 -0.45 -7.54
N SER A 178 14.58 0.54 -6.87
CA SER A 178 15.29 1.47 -5.98
C SER A 178 15.00 1.26 -4.50
N GLU A 179 13.85 0.62 -4.20
CA GLU A 179 13.28 0.49 -2.85
C GLU A 179 13.02 1.84 -2.14
N GLN A 180 13.01 2.94 -2.90
CA GLN A 180 12.83 4.29 -2.37
C GLN A 180 11.39 4.54 -1.92
N VAL A 181 11.24 5.00 -0.68
CA VAL A 181 9.95 5.39 -0.10
C VAL A 181 10.17 6.68 0.68
N LEU A 182 9.33 7.72 0.44
CA LEU A 182 9.31 8.86 1.35
C LEU A 182 8.42 8.54 2.55
N ARG A 183 8.87 8.95 3.73
CA ARG A 183 8.07 9.01 4.94
C ARG A 183 7.89 10.46 5.35
N VAL A 184 6.65 10.92 5.34
CA VAL A 184 6.29 12.32 5.59
C VAL A 184 5.41 12.38 6.84
N PRO A 185 5.95 12.76 8.00
CA PRO A 185 5.16 12.90 9.24
C PRO A 185 4.09 13.99 9.08
N LEU A 186 2.89 13.72 9.59
CA LEU A 186 1.83 14.70 9.70
C LEU A 186 1.96 15.39 11.06
N GLN A 187 2.40 16.63 11.06
CA GLN A 187 2.73 17.37 12.28
C GLN A 187 1.55 17.45 13.26
N GLY A 188 1.85 17.27 14.54
CA GLY A 188 0.84 17.30 15.62
C GLY A 188 0.15 15.96 15.88
N SER A 189 0.55 14.89 15.17
CA SER A 189 0.00 13.54 15.28
C SER A 189 1.11 12.51 15.13
N ASP A 190 0.81 11.25 15.47
CA ASP A 190 1.66 10.09 15.14
C ASP A 190 1.38 9.59 13.69
N GLU A 191 0.47 10.23 12.99
CA GLU A 191 0.13 9.91 11.61
C GLU A 191 1.26 10.33 10.66
N PHE A 192 1.44 9.57 9.59
CA PHE A 192 2.41 9.89 8.54
C PHE A 192 1.96 9.33 7.19
N LEU A 193 2.55 9.86 6.13
CA LEU A 193 2.37 9.35 4.78
C LEU A 193 3.58 8.51 4.38
N LEU A 194 3.33 7.36 3.72
CA LEU A 194 4.35 6.68 2.92
C LEU A 194 4.05 6.97 1.45
N VAL A 195 5.10 7.29 0.69
CA VAL A 195 4.97 7.68 -0.72
C VAL A 195 5.95 6.87 -1.55
N GLU A 196 5.45 6.15 -2.54
CA GLU A 196 6.25 5.38 -3.48
C GLU A 196 5.88 5.69 -4.93
N PHE A 197 6.84 5.59 -5.82
CA PHE A 197 6.58 5.58 -7.27
C PHE A 197 6.51 4.15 -7.78
N ARG A 198 5.40 3.82 -8.42
CA ARG A 198 5.16 2.51 -9.07
C ARG A 198 5.19 2.69 -10.58
N ASP A 199 6.11 1.99 -11.26
CA ASP A 199 6.12 1.92 -12.73
C ASP A 199 5.62 0.56 -13.20
N LYS A 200 5.29 0.45 -14.48
CA LYS A 200 4.81 -0.80 -15.09
C LYS A 200 5.97 -1.69 -15.49
N ILE A 201 6.74 -2.17 -14.51
CA ILE A 201 7.89 -3.05 -14.70
C ILE A 201 7.84 -4.26 -13.75
N GLY A 202 8.54 -5.33 -14.07
CA GLY A 202 8.64 -6.51 -13.23
C GLY A 202 7.28 -7.15 -12.92
N PHE A 203 6.96 -7.29 -11.66
CA PHE A 203 5.66 -7.79 -11.20
C PHE A 203 4.52 -6.81 -11.51
N ASP A 204 4.81 -5.53 -11.54
CA ASP A 204 3.84 -4.45 -11.76
C ASP A 204 3.53 -4.16 -13.23
N LEU A 205 4.03 -4.96 -14.17
CA LEU A 205 3.81 -4.76 -15.60
C LEU A 205 2.33 -4.67 -15.99
N ALA A 206 1.44 -5.31 -15.23
CA ALA A 206 0.01 -5.35 -15.48
C ALA A 206 -0.79 -4.26 -14.72
N LEU A 207 -0.13 -3.38 -13.97
CA LEU A 207 -0.83 -2.29 -13.26
C LEU A 207 -1.67 -1.45 -14.23
N PRO A 208 -2.80 -0.90 -13.78
CA PRO A 208 -3.66 0.00 -14.56
C PRO A 208 -2.89 1.21 -15.10
N ALA A 209 -2.03 1.81 -14.28
CA ALA A 209 -1.21 2.95 -14.62
C ALA A 209 0.16 2.90 -13.92
N ALA A 210 1.10 3.73 -14.38
CA ALA A 210 2.26 4.16 -13.62
C ALA A 210 1.91 5.46 -12.88
N GLY A 211 2.41 5.62 -11.64
CA GLY A 211 2.13 6.79 -10.84
C GLY A 211 2.63 6.69 -9.40
N VAL A 212 2.36 7.72 -8.63
CA VAL A 212 2.71 7.77 -7.22
C VAL A 212 1.53 7.28 -6.39
N LEU A 213 1.77 6.30 -5.52
CA LEU A 213 0.83 5.87 -4.47
C LEU A 213 1.21 6.56 -3.17
N ILE A 214 0.20 7.06 -2.48
CA ILE A 214 0.32 7.67 -1.16
C ILE A 214 -0.51 6.85 -0.17
N TYR A 215 0.13 6.39 0.88
CA TYR A 215 -0.49 5.62 1.95
C TYR A 215 -0.59 6.50 3.19
N HIS A 216 -1.78 6.62 3.74
CA HIS A 216 -1.99 7.27 5.03
C HIS A 216 -1.83 6.22 6.14
N MET A 217 -0.98 6.52 7.11
CA MET A 217 -0.63 5.64 8.22
C MET A 217 -1.04 6.27 9.55
N GLU A 218 -1.74 5.51 10.40
CA GLU A 218 -2.07 5.90 11.77
C GLU A 218 -1.69 4.78 12.75
N PRO A 219 -0.42 4.71 13.22
CA PRO A 219 0.10 3.61 14.04
C PRO A 219 -0.62 3.40 15.38
N ALA A 220 -1.27 4.44 15.89
CA ALA A 220 -2.04 4.34 17.13
C ALA A 220 -3.27 3.42 17.01
N ARG A 221 -3.72 3.13 15.79
CA ARG A 221 -4.82 2.19 15.52
C ARG A 221 -4.30 0.77 15.38
N VAL A 222 -4.96 -0.15 16.07
CA VAL A 222 -4.62 -1.57 16.01
C VAL A 222 -5.27 -2.21 14.79
N TYR A 223 -4.53 -3.05 14.07
CA TYR A 223 -5.03 -3.85 12.97
C TYR A 223 -4.92 -5.35 13.29
N PRO A 224 -5.90 -6.20 12.95
CA PRO A 224 -7.24 -5.84 12.45
C PRO A 224 -8.10 -5.15 13.49
N CYS A 225 -8.89 -4.17 13.06
CA CYS A 225 -9.78 -3.43 13.95
C CYS A 225 -11.22 -3.98 13.87
N ALA A 226 -11.81 -4.27 15.04
CA ALA A 226 -13.16 -4.79 15.13
C ALA A 226 -14.24 -3.72 14.80
N ASP A 227 -13.97 -2.46 15.13
CA ASP A 227 -14.91 -1.34 15.10
C ASP A 227 -14.43 -0.16 14.25
N CYS A 228 -13.72 -0.42 13.14
CA CYS A 228 -13.31 0.64 12.22
C CYS A 228 -14.50 1.17 11.42
N GLU A 229 -15.17 2.18 11.92
CA GLU A 229 -16.29 2.87 11.23
C GLU A 229 -15.85 3.72 10.03
N ARG A 230 -14.80 3.38 9.31
CA ARG A 230 -14.12 4.05 8.18
C ARG A 230 -12.77 4.71 8.53
N LEU A 231 -12.29 4.60 9.74
CA LEU A 231 -10.96 5.04 10.13
C LEU A 231 -10.06 3.81 10.33
N TYR A 232 -9.17 3.57 9.40
CA TYR A 232 -8.27 2.42 9.38
C TYR A 232 -6.85 2.82 9.78
N PRO A 233 -6.04 1.88 10.32
CA PRO A 233 -4.64 2.17 10.68
C PRO A 233 -3.78 2.50 9.46
N PHE A 234 -4.23 2.12 8.27
CA PHE A 234 -3.61 2.47 6.99
C PHE A 234 -4.62 2.32 5.84
N TYR A 235 -4.45 3.12 4.81
CA TYR A 235 -5.19 3.02 3.55
C TYR A 235 -4.46 3.78 2.44
N ILE A 236 -4.80 3.50 1.19
CA ILE A 236 -4.34 4.31 0.06
C ILE A 236 -5.20 5.57 -0.03
N VAL A 237 -4.54 6.70 -0.14
CA VAL A 237 -5.19 7.96 -0.53
C VAL A 237 -5.43 7.92 -2.02
N GLU A 238 -6.67 7.61 -2.42
CA GLU A 238 -7.05 7.56 -3.83
C GLU A 238 -7.00 8.97 -4.43
N ALA A 239 -6.18 9.15 -5.48
CA ALA A 239 -5.90 10.48 -6.04
C ALA A 239 -7.14 11.18 -6.59
N ASP A 240 -8.16 10.43 -7.02
CA ASP A 240 -9.43 10.98 -7.49
C ASP A 240 -10.40 11.37 -6.37
N GLY A 241 -10.07 11.06 -5.12
CA GLY A 241 -10.86 11.41 -3.94
C GLY A 241 -12.19 10.66 -3.77
N ARG A 242 -12.39 9.57 -4.51
CA ARG A 242 -13.66 8.81 -4.43
C ARG A 242 -13.78 7.95 -3.19
N GLY A 243 -12.69 7.42 -2.67
CA GLY A 243 -12.67 6.52 -1.51
C GLY A 243 -13.32 5.16 -1.81
N ASP A 244 -13.14 4.65 -3.01
CA ASP A 244 -13.76 3.41 -3.49
C ASP A 244 -13.13 2.16 -2.84
N LEU A 245 -11.84 2.22 -2.51
CA LEU A 245 -11.13 1.17 -1.75
C LEU A 245 -11.65 1.02 -0.31
N LEU A 246 -12.23 2.08 0.26
CA LEU A 246 -12.82 2.11 1.59
C LEU A 246 -14.33 1.78 1.59
N ARG A 247 -14.85 1.29 0.47
CA ARG A 247 -16.22 0.81 0.31
C ARG A 247 -16.24 -0.65 -0.08
N THR A 248 -17.31 -1.34 0.30
CA THR A 248 -17.59 -2.67 -0.24
C THR A 248 -18.12 -2.54 -1.67
N SER A 249 -18.07 -3.61 -2.47
CA SER A 249 -18.65 -3.58 -3.81
C SER A 249 -20.18 -3.34 -3.79
N LEU A 250 -20.85 -3.69 -2.69
CA LEU A 250 -22.29 -3.37 -2.48
C LEU A 250 -22.52 -1.88 -2.23
N GLU A 251 -21.51 -1.16 -1.74
CA GLU A 251 -21.52 0.30 -1.55
C GLU A 251 -20.97 1.04 -2.78
N GLY A 252 -20.68 0.33 -3.89
CA GLY A 252 -20.08 0.89 -5.10
C GLY A 252 -18.56 0.98 -5.08
N GLY A 253 -17.88 0.30 -4.15
CA GLY A 253 -16.43 0.22 -4.10
C GLY A 253 -15.83 -0.69 -5.17
N ASN A 254 -14.54 -0.55 -5.39
CA ASN A 254 -13.73 -1.33 -6.33
C ASN A 254 -12.49 -1.93 -5.64
N ILE A 255 -11.58 -2.50 -6.41
CA ILE A 255 -10.32 -3.07 -5.92
C ILE A 255 -9.08 -2.25 -6.37
N GLY A 256 -9.29 -1.12 -7.02
CA GLY A 256 -8.26 -0.23 -7.53
C GLY A 256 -8.36 0.02 -9.02
N GLU A 257 -8.07 1.24 -9.42
CA GLU A 257 -8.12 1.73 -10.80
C GLU A 257 -7.03 2.78 -11.08
N ALA A 258 -6.81 3.12 -12.36
CA ALA A 258 -5.73 4.02 -12.76
C ALA A 258 -5.83 5.42 -12.11
N SER A 259 -7.03 5.87 -11.76
CA SER A 259 -7.30 7.15 -11.12
C SER A 259 -6.90 7.22 -9.64
N ASP A 260 -6.56 6.09 -9.01
CA ASP A 260 -6.06 6.07 -7.62
C ASP A 260 -4.65 6.67 -7.49
N MET A 261 -3.91 6.75 -8.60
CA MET A 261 -2.52 7.19 -8.60
C MET A 261 -2.38 8.69 -8.88
N PHE A 262 -1.45 9.34 -8.17
CA PHE A 262 -1.04 10.72 -8.44
C PHE A 262 -0.01 10.79 -9.56
N GLY A 263 0.03 11.92 -10.25
CA GLY A 263 0.91 12.15 -11.38
C GLY A 263 0.46 11.43 -12.65
N GLY A 264 1.25 11.43 -13.69
CA GLY A 264 0.88 10.82 -14.97
C GLY A 264 -0.45 11.35 -15.51
N ALA A 265 -1.47 10.51 -15.54
CA ALA A 265 -2.84 10.88 -15.93
C ALA A 265 -3.70 11.36 -14.75
N GLY A 266 -3.24 11.20 -13.51
CA GLY A 266 -3.93 11.58 -12.28
C GLY A 266 -3.63 13.00 -11.83
N PRO A 267 -4.17 13.43 -10.68
CA PRO A 267 -3.88 14.73 -10.09
C PRO A 267 -2.39 14.93 -9.85
N VAL A 268 -1.93 16.16 -10.08
CA VAL A 268 -0.51 16.55 -9.98
C VAL A 268 -0.19 17.25 -8.66
N SER A 269 -1.14 17.40 -7.76
CA SER A 269 -0.97 18.02 -6.44
C SER A 269 -1.84 17.34 -5.39
N PHE A 270 -1.37 17.35 -4.14
CA PHE A 270 -2.07 16.81 -2.98
C PHE A 270 -1.76 17.71 -1.78
N THR A 271 -2.71 18.52 -1.38
CA THR A 271 -2.55 19.56 -0.38
C THR A 271 -3.80 19.67 0.49
N ASN A 272 -3.80 20.49 1.52
CA ASN A 272 -5.01 20.76 2.30
C ASN A 272 -6.18 21.36 1.49
N TYR A 273 -5.94 21.78 0.26
CA TYR A 273 -6.90 22.48 -0.60
C TYR A 273 -7.39 21.65 -1.78
N THR A 274 -6.87 20.43 -1.91
CA THR A 274 -7.29 19.48 -2.93
C THR A 274 -8.32 18.48 -2.36
N ASN A 275 -8.98 17.75 -3.23
CA ASN A 275 -9.74 16.57 -2.85
C ASN A 275 -9.19 15.37 -3.63
N PRO A 276 -8.55 14.41 -2.95
CA PRO A 276 -8.36 14.32 -1.50
C PRO A 276 -7.45 15.42 -0.96
N GLY A 277 -7.50 15.66 0.36
CA GLY A 277 -6.66 16.64 1.05
C GLY A 277 -5.71 15.98 2.04
N THR A 278 -4.61 16.67 2.37
CA THR A 278 -3.60 16.22 3.34
C THR A 278 -4.07 16.46 4.79
N HIS A 279 -5.24 15.92 5.13
CA HIS A 279 -5.79 16.06 6.48
C HIS A 279 -5.39 14.87 7.36
N LEU A 280 -5.37 15.10 8.66
CA LEU A 280 -5.36 14.03 9.66
C LEU A 280 -6.67 13.24 9.60
N ASN A 281 -6.68 12.03 10.14
CA ASN A 281 -7.92 11.26 10.30
C ASN A 281 -8.93 11.93 11.25
N SER A 282 -8.48 12.87 12.08
CA SER A 282 -9.37 13.76 12.86
C SER A 282 -10.14 14.78 12.01
N GLY A 283 -9.70 14.98 10.75
CA GLY A 283 -10.20 16.02 9.85
C GLY A 283 -9.46 17.37 9.98
N GLU A 284 -8.47 17.46 10.86
CA GLU A 284 -7.63 18.65 10.99
C GLU A 284 -6.67 18.78 9.80
N GLU A 285 -6.39 20.02 9.39
CA GLU A 285 -5.40 20.31 8.34
C GLU A 285 -4.00 19.92 8.82
N SER A 286 -3.24 19.22 7.98
CA SER A 286 -1.81 18.99 8.21
C SER A 286 -0.97 20.14 7.66
N ALA A 287 0.31 20.17 8.00
CA ALA A 287 1.27 21.11 7.41
C ALA A 287 1.77 20.66 6.03
N VAL A 288 1.47 19.43 5.62
CA VAL A 288 2.04 18.80 4.43
C VAL A 288 1.31 19.27 3.17
N ASN A 289 2.08 19.67 2.18
CA ASN A 289 1.56 20.05 0.86
C ASN A 289 2.47 19.51 -0.24
N PHE A 290 1.95 18.63 -1.08
CA PHE A 290 2.59 18.20 -2.31
C PHE A 290 2.13 19.14 -3.43
N TYR A 291 2.93 20.12 -3.74
CA TYR A 291 2.59 21.13 -4.74
C TYR A 291 2.69 20.61 -6.17
N ARG A 292 3.61 19.67 -6.40
CA ARG A 292 3.77 19.03 -7.70
C ARG A 292 4.13 17.56 -7.54
N ILE A 293 3.46 16.73 -8.32
CA ILE A 293 3.77 15.32 -8.55
C ILE A 293 3.75 15.10 -10.06
N ALA A 294 4.91 14.86 -10.66
CA ALA A 294 5.03 14.70 -12.11
C ALA A 294 5.84 13.45 -12.46
N ILE A 295 5.38 12.67 -13.43
CA ILE A 295 6.07 11.47 -13.90
C ILE A 295 6.76 11.85 -15.24
N GLU A 296 8.07 11.90 -15.23
CA GLU A 296 8.87 12.31 -16.39
C GLU A 296 10.12 11.43 -16.49
N GLY A 297 10.41 10.92 -17.66
CA GLY A 297 11.65 10.14 -17.89
C GLY A 297 11.76 8.85 -17.09
N GLY A 298 10.63 8.27 -16.64
CA GLY A 298 10.62 7.02 -15.83
C GLY A 298 10.89 7.24 -14.34
N VAL A 299 10.80 8.48 -13.86
CA VAL A 299 10.92 8.84 -12.45
C VAL A 299 9.75 9.73 -12.01
N ALA A 300 9.48 9.79 -10.71
CA ALA A 300 8.52 10.72 -10.14
C ALA A 300 9.26 11.93 -9.54
N ASN A 301 9.00 13.12 -10.06
CA ASN A 301 9.49 14.38 -9.51
C ASN A 301 8.43 14.97 -8.59
N ILE A 302 8.77 15.13 -7.32
CA ILE A 302 7.86 15.55 -6.26
C ILE A 302 8.39 16.83 -5.62
N ILE A 303 7.55 17.87 -5.57
CA ILE A 303 7.83 19.09 -4.80
C ILE A 303 6.86 19.11 -3.62
N LEU A 304 7.39 19.06 -2.42
CA LEU A 304 6.59 19.10 -1.20
C LEU A 304 7.19 20.00 -0.14
N SER A 305 6.32 20.50 0.75
CA SER A 305 6.70 21.19 1.97
C SER A 305 5.93 20.59 3.15
N ASN A 306 6.58 20.49 4.28
CA ASN A 306 5.95 20.12 5.56
C ASN A 306 5.85 21.36 6.46
N SER A 307 5.34 22.45 5.89
CA SER A 307 5.17 23.74 6.56
C SER A 307 3.76 24.29 6.34
N PRO A 308 3.07 24.75 7.40
CA PRO A 308 1.76 25.36 7.24
C PRO A 308 1.87 26.62 6.38
N THR A 309 0.96 26.77 5.43
CA THR A 309 0.84 28.00 4.65
C THR A 309 0.07 29.04 5.45
N SER A 310 0.78 29.86 6.24
CA SER A 310 0.15 30.89 7.05
C SER A 310 -0.39 32.05 6.20
N ILE A 311 -1.39 32.77 6.74
CA ILE A 311 -1.92 33.97 6.07
C ILE A 311 -0.81 34.99 5.84
N GLU A 312 0.13 35.11 6.77
CA GLU A 312 1.29 35.99 6.67
C GLU A 312 2.12 35.69 5.43
N ARG A 313 2.43 34.40 5.16
CA ARG A 313 3.14 33.97 3.94
C ARG A 313 2.35 34.27 2.66
N LEU A 314 1.03 34.10 2.67
CA LEU A 314 0.16 34.38 1.52
C LEU A 314 0.11 35.86 1.17
N VAL A 315 0.13 36.73 2.16
CA VAL A 315 0.06 38.22 1.95
C VAL A 315 1.43 38.86 1.75
N GLU A 316 2.49 38.19 2.16
CA GLU A 316 3.87 38.71 2.10
C GLU A 316 4.27 39.24 0.72
N PRO A 317 4.00 38.59 -0.43
CA PRO A 317 4.34 39.10 -1.74
C PRO A 317 3.71 40.47 -2.06
N PHE A 318 2.67 40.89 -1.31
CA PHE A 318 1.97 42.17 -1.47
C PHE A 318 2.39 43.20 -0.44
N LEU A 319 3.19 42.82 0.57
CA LEU A 319 3.70 43.69 1.61
C LEU A 319 5.19 43.98 1.38
N GLN A 320 5.58 45.23 1.57
CA GLN A 320 7.02 45.59 1.52
C GLN A 320 7.69 45.16 2.84
N GLY A 321 8.58 44.13 2.77
CA GLY A 321 9.44 43.75 3.88
C GLY A 321 9.05 42.51 4.65
N GLY A 322 8.34 41.54 4.06
CA GLY A 322 8.01 40.26 4.65
C GLY A 322 9.20 39.33 4.87
N ALA A 323 9.04 38.36 5.79
CA ALA A 323 10.16 37.55 6.30
C ALA A 323 10.43 36.26 5.55
N VAL A 324 9.44 35.63 4.90
CA VAL A 324 9.59 34.33 4.18
C VAL A 324 8.72 34.33 2.92
N PRO A 325 9.29 34.61 1.74
CA PRO A 325 8.53 34.66 0.50
C PRO A 325 7.98 33.29 0.10
N LEU A 326 6.85 33.30 -0.62
CA LEU A 326 6.37 32.11 -1.32
C LEU A 326 7.38 31.71 -2.40
N THR A 327 7.64 30.42 -2.49
CA THR A 327 8.44 29.82 -3.58
C THR A 327 7.65 29.83 -4.89
N ASP A 328 8.34 29.66 -6.02
CA ASP A 328 7.66 29.63 -7.32
C ASP A 328 6.66 28.46 -7.44
N PRO A 329 6.96 27.21 -6.98
CA PRO A 329 5.97 26.14 -6.96
C PRO A 329 4.74 26.44 -6.12
N GLU A 330 4.90 27.13 -4.98
CA GLU A 330 3.77 27.55 -4.15
C GLU A 330 2.91 28.60 -4.88
N LYS A 331 3.53 29.56 -5.55
CA LYS A 331 2.82 30.58 -6.35
C LYS A 331 2.07 29.94 -7.51
N ASP A 332 2.72 29.03 -8.26
CA ASP A 332 2.12 28.31 -9.38
C ASP A 332 0.91 27.48 -8.94
N PHE A 333 1.04 26.81 -7.79
CA PHE A 333 -0.07 26.06 -7.19
C PHE A 333 -1.22 26.99 -6.76
N LEU A 334 -0.92 28.10 -6.07
CA LEU A 334 -1.93 29.06 -5.62
C LEU A 334 -2.65 29.74 -6.79
N ASP A 335 -1.95 30.05 -7.89
CA ASP A 335 -2.57 30.54 -9.12
C ASP A 335 -3.47 29.46 -9.74
N ALA A 336 -3.01 28.21 -9.80
CA ALA A 336 -3.79 27.09 -10.39
C ALA A 336 -5.11 26.82 -9.66
N ILE A 337 -5.17 27.01 -8.36
CA ILE A 337 -6.41 26.89 -7.55
C ILE A 337 -7.14 28.22 -7.38
N GLY A 338 -6.58 29.33 -7.82
CA GLY A 338 -7.07 30.69 -7.72
C GLY A 338 -7.79 31.18 -8.97
N ASN A 339 -7.24 32.20 -9.61
CA ASN A 339 -7.81 32.84 -10.80
C ASN A 339 -7.22 32.36 -12.14
N VAL A 340 -6.19 31.52 -12.10
CA VAL A 340 -5.55 30.83 -13.23
C VAL A 340 -5.07 31.82 -14.32
N ASN A 341 -4.41 32.88 -13.93
CA ASN A 341 -3.92 33.92 -14.86
C ASN A 341 -2.42 33.82 -15.15
N GLY A 342 -1.73 32.80 -14.64
CA GLY A 342 -0.31 32.50 -14.85
C GLY A 342 0.62 33.24 -13.88
N ARG A 343 0.12 33.78 -12.78
CA ARG A 343 0.92 34.41 -11.73
C ARG A 343 0.12 34.55 -10.42
N TYR A 344 0.80 34.38 -9.30
CA TYR A 344 0.19 34.61 -8.00
C TYR A 344 -0.10 36.10 -7.78
N ASP A 345 -1.37 36.46 -7.56
CA ASP A 345 -1.82 37.84 -7.33
C ASP A 345 -2.95 37.92 -6.28
N VAL A 346 -3.47 39.13 -6.06
CA VAL A 346 -4.56 39.39 -5.08
C VAL A 346 -5.83 38.60 -5.42
N GLY A 347 -6.03 38.21 -6.69
CA GLY A 347 -7.16 37.38 -7.10
C GLY A 347 -7.09 35.99 -6.50
N ASP A 348 -5.89 35.40 -6.46
CA ASP A 348 -5.63 34.07 -5.90
C ASP A 348 -5.74 34.10 -4.39
N LEU A 349 -5.15 35.08 -3.74
CA LEU A 349 -5.32 35.32 -2.30
C LEU A 349 -6.81 35.43 -1.93
N ARG A 350 -7.58 36.20 -2.71
CA ARG A 350 -9.01 36.36 -2.49
C ARG A 350 -9.79 35.06 -2.68
N ALA A 351 -9.44 34.28 -3.70
CA ALA A 351 -10.05 32.97 -3.93
C ALA A 351 -9.76 32.02 -2.76
N ARG A 352 -8.53 32.05 -2.25
CA ARG A 352 -8.09 31.26 -1.08
C ARG A 352 -8.82 31.62 0.21
N LEU A 353 -8.96 32.91 0.51
CA LEU A 353 -9.63 33.40 1.73
C LEU A 353 -11.16 33.23 1.72
N ARG A 354 -11.74 32.79 0.61
CA ARG A 354 -13.19 32.54 0.47
C ARG A 354 -13.57 31.06 0.61
N ARG A 355 -12.58 30.16 0.60
CA ARG A 355 -12.74 28.73 0.84
C ARG A 355 -12.68 28.45 2.34
#